data_fdf6be6a9290bc12715ca3b918168a7a
#
_entry.id   fdf6be6a9290bc12715ca3b918168a7a
#
_cell.length_a   1.000
_cell.length_b   1.000
_cell.length_c   1.000
_cell.angle_alpha   90.00
_cell.angle_beta   90.00
_cell.angle_gamma   90.00
#
_symmetry.space_group_name_H-M   'P 1'
#
loop_
_entity.id
_entity.type
_entity.pdbx_description
1 polymer ?
#
loop_
_entity_poly.entity_id
_entity_poly.type
_entity_poly.pdbx_seq_one_letter_code
_entity_poly.pdbx_strand_id
1 'polypeptide(L)'
;DRGGRSASTDGEKQFHIGDKLTANWAIGDTQGDLDDNNTATKATLQWMSYSDQAGGDPKEIGTTGSDTYTIAAADADRYIGLKITPTTTTGDPNVAEQLILLDLSTNAGGGSDSDDIPEGPVFDDAVKVVIHEQGVNTNLLGKETKLKTNTTYQVMLWKDKNSNGSYDTGEEVTSQYNYRWRFTGTSLQLRTNGGIVNPSYNNSDLVIPVTNAEAKTAFDYSEGGLTLGADGVQGYGLSIDYQRK
;
A
#
# COMPACT_ATOMS: atom_id res chain seq x y z
N ASP A 1 -2.93 -13.54 4.43
CA ASP A 1 -1.71 -14.23 3.98
C ASP A 1 -1.14 -13.48 2.75
N ARG A 2 0.07 -12.98 2.87
CA ARG A 2 0.79 -12.21 1.85
C ARG A 2 1.60 -13.08 0.88
N GLY A 3 1.40 -14.39 0.88
CA GLY A 3 2.13 -15.30 -0.03
C GLY A 3 3.66 -15.28 0.15
N GLY A 4 4.16 -14.90 1.33
CA GLY A 4 5.60 -14.79 1.61
C GLY A 4 6.23 -13.48 1.13
N ARG A 5 5.45 -12.48 0.66
CA ARG A 5 5.96 -11.15 0.29
C ARG A 5 6.57 -10.46 1.53
N SER A 6 7.69 -9.76 1.33
CA SER A 6 8.29 -8.89 2.34
C SER A 6 7.29 -7.82 2.80
N ALA A 7 7.45 -7.32 4.01
CA ALA A 7 6.66 -6.23 4.57
C ALA A 7 7.59 -5.16 5.21
N SER A 8 8.70 -4.87 4.55
CA SER A 8 9.71 -3.94 5.03
C SER A 8 9.41 -2.47 4.72
N THR A 9 8.54 -2.20 3.74
CA THR A 9 8.07 -0.86 3.37
C THR A 9 6.56 -0.77 3.51
N ASP A 10 6.00 0.44 3.62
CA ASP A 10 4.56 0.64 3.73
C ASP A 10 3.81 0.07 2.51
N GLY A 11 4.34 0.25 1.30
CA GLY A 11 3.75 -0.34 0.09
C GLY A 11 3.75 -1.87 0.11
N GLU A 12 4.78 -2.50 0.66
CA GLU A 12 4.82 -3.97 0.80
C GLU A 12 3.84 -4.49 1.87
N LYS A 13 3.50 -3.67 2.86
CA LYS A 13 2.52 -4.00 3.89
C LYS A 13 1.08 -3.86 3.40
N GLN A 14 0.79 -2.96 2.46
CA GLN A 14 -0.56 -2.79 1.90
C GLN A 14 -1.11 -4.09 1.31
N PHE A 15 -2.41 -4.14 1.12
CA PHE A 15 -3.03 -5.23 0.37
C PHE A 15 -2.54 -5.24 -1.08
N HIS A 16 -2.20 -6.41 -1.58
CA HIS A 16 -1.81 -6.65 -2.96
C HIS A 16 -2.73 -7.65 -3.64
N ILE A 17 -2.78 -7.61 -4.94
CA ILE A 17 -3.44 -8.65 -5.75
C ILE A 17 -2.84 -10.01 -5.41
N GLY A 18 -3.70 -10.99 -5.13
CA GLY A 18 -3.31 -12.34 -4.72
C GLY A 18 -3.19 -12.55 -3.22
N ASP A 19 -3.23 -11.51 -2.40
CA ASP A 19 -3.29 -11.66 -0.94
C ASP A 19 -4.60 -12.36 -0.54
N LYS A 20 -4.50 -13.29 0.43
CA LYS A 20 -5.66 -14.01 0.94
C LYS A 20 -6.07 -13.44 2.29
N LEU A 21 -7.29 -12.97 2.36
CA LEU A 21 -7.95 -12.47 3.56
C LEU A 21 -8.79 -13.57 4.21
N THR A 22 -8.88 -13.55 5.54
CA THR A 22 -9.75 -14.44 6.31
C THR A 22 -10.49 -13.59 7.33
N ALA A 23 -11.82 -13.64 7.32
CA ALA A 23 -12.67 -13.03 8.32
C ALA A 23 -12.82 -13.95 9.53
N ASN A 24 -12.61 -13.38 10.72
CA ASN A 24 -12.86 -14.05 11.98
C ASN A 24 -13.83 -13.19 12.80
N TRP A 25 -14.79 -13.79 13.47
CA TRP A 25 -15.74 -13.11 14.31
C TRP A 25 -16.15 -13.99 15.51
N ALA A 26 -16.68 -13.37 16.51
CA ALA A 26 -17.34 -14.03 17.64
C ALA A 26 -18.68 -13.36 17.89
N ILE A 27 -19.71 -14.15 18.15
CA ILE A 27 -21.00 -13.66 18.57
C ILE A 27 -20.98 -13.58 20.11
N GLY A 28 -21.32 -12.40 20.63
CA GLY A 28 -21.57 -12.18 22.05
C GLY A 28 -23.05 -11.90 22.26
N ASP A 29 -23.73 -12.75 23.01
CA ASP A 29 -25.11 -12.55 23.40
C ASP A 29 -25.29 -12.65 24.92
N THR A 30 -26.04 -11.71 25.51
CA THR A 30 -26.21 -11.62 26.97
C THR A 30 -27.23 -12.62 27.49
N GLN A 31 -28.12 -13.13 26.66
CA GLN A 31 -29.13 -14.13 26.95
C GLN A 31 -28.60 -15.57 26.67
N GLY A 32 -27.45 -15.69 26.02
CA GLY A 32 -26.85 -16.96 25.72
C GLY A 32 -27.36 -17.61 24.44
N ASP A 33 -27.93 -16.83 23.53
CA ASP A 33 -28.31 -17.30 22.22
C ASP A 33 -27.09 -17.63 21.37
N LEU A 34 -27.15 -18.72 20.63
CA LEU A 34 -25.99 -19.31 19.95
C LEU A 34 -26.14 -19.28 18.43
N ASP A 35 -25.02 -19.15 17.77
CA ASP A 35 -24.83 -19.51 16.36
C ASP A 35 -23.88 -20.71 16.30
N ASP A 36 -24.44 -21.91 16.28
CA ASP A 36 -23.67 -23.15 16.30
C ASP A 36 -22.73 -23.23 15.12
N ASN A 37 -21.42 -23.30 15.40
CA ASN A 37 -20.35 -23.28 14.42
C ASN A 37 -20.31 -22.02 13.54
N ASN A 38 -20.87 -20.89 14.01
CA ASN A 38 -20.94 -19.62 13.28
C ASN A 38 -21.62 -19.71 11.89
N THR A 39 -22.51 -20.67 11.69
CA THR A 39 -23.05 -20.96 10.35
C THR A 39 -24.08 -19.96 9.88
N ALA A 40 -24.95 -19.49 10.77
CA ALA A 40 -25.98 -18.50 10.46
C ALA A 40 -25.36 -17.14 10.14
N THR A 41 -24.44 -16.67 10.96
CA THR A 41 -23.69 -15.42 10.72
C THR A 41 -22.81 -15.53 9.49
N LYS A 42 -22.11 -16.64 9.31
CA LYS A 42 -21.26 -16.87 8.11
C LYS A 42 -22.04 -16.73 6.82
N ALA A 43 -23.28 -17.20 6.76
CA ALA A 43 -24.12 -17.12 5.56
C ALA A 43 -24.42 -15.67 5.14
N THR A 44 -24.31 -14.71 6.06
CA THR A 44 -24.56 -13.27 5.78
C THR A 44 -23.33 -12.51 5.33
N LEU A 45 -22.14 -13.12 5.41
CA LEU A 45 -20.88 -12.45 5.13
C LEU A 45 -20.75 -12.15 3.64
N GLN A 46 -20.45 -10.87 3.33
CA GLN A 46 -20.22 -10.40 1.97
C GLN A 46 -18.97 -9.52 1.93
N TRP A 47 -17.99 -9.94 1.16
CA TRP A 47 -16.84 -9.11 0.85
C TRP A 47 -17.24 -7.97 -0.08
N MET A 48 -16.66 -6.80 0.14
CA MET A 48 -16.97 -5.57 -0.59
C MET A 48 -15.69 -4.92 -1.09
N SER A 49 -15.79 -4.13 -2.16
CA SER A 49 -14.75 -3.18 -2.52
C SER A 49 -15.36 -1.80 -2.81
N TYR A 50 -14.60 -0.75 -2.48
CA TYR A 50 -15.04 0.65 -2.53
C TYR A 50 -14.02 1.51 -3.26
N SER A 51 -14.45 2.61 -3.90
CA SER A 51 -13.54 3.56 -4.55
C SER A 51 -12.78 4.44 -3.58
N ASP A 52 -13.30 4.61 -2.37
CA ASP A 52 -12.75 5.46 -1.31
C ASP A 52 -13.11 4.93 0.08
N GLN A 53 -12.46 5.46 1.12
CA GLN A 53 -12.69 5.07 2.52
C GLN A 53 -14.08 5.45 3.05
N ALA A 54 -14.80 6.33 2.37
CA ALA A 54 -16.17 6.70 2.74
C ALA A 54 -17.22 5.74 2.17
N GLY A 55 -16.82 4.71 1.44
CA GLY A 55 -17.69 3.69 0.88
C GLY A 55 -18.28 4.03 -0.50
N GLY A 56 -17.60 4.89 -1.27
CA GLY A 56 -17.99 5.23 -2.64
C GLY A 56 -17.95 4.03 -3.58
N ASP A 57 -18.79 4.05 -4.63
CA ASP A 57 -18.90 3.01 -5.68
C ASP A 57 -18.81 1.57 -5.12
N PRO A 58 -19.76 1.15 -4.24
CA PRO A 58 -19.70 -0.16 -3.60
C PRO A 58 -19.87 -1.29 -4.62
N LYS A 59 -19.01 -2.30 -4.52
CA LYS A 59 -19.10 -3.54 -5.33
C LYS A 59 -19.04 -4.74 -4.42
N GLU A 60 -19.92 -5.70 -4.63
CA GLU A 60 -19.83 -7.02 -4.05
C GLU A 60 -18.73 -7.81 -4.74
N ILE A 61 -17.84 -8.42 -3.96
CA ILE A 61 -16.73 -9.22 -4.45
C ILE A 61 -16.72 -10.58 -3.73
N GLY A 62 -16.10 -11.57 -4.34
CA GLY A 62 -16.07 -12.93 -3.81
C GLY A 62 -17.44 -13.61 -3.80
N THR A 63 -17.57 -14.62 -2.95
CA THR A 63 -18.81 -15.41 -2.80
C THR A 63 -19.43 -15.11 -1.43
N THR A 64 -20.73 -14.79 -1.41
CA THR A 64 -21.48 -14.61 -0.17
C THR A 64 -21.38 -15.86 0.71
N GLY A 65 -21.16 -15.68 2.01
CA GLY A 65 -20.97 -16.77 2.96
C GLY A 65 -19.56 -17.37 2.97
N SER A 66 -18.64 -16.85 2.20
CA SER A 66 -17.23 -17.24 2.28
C SER A 66 -16.48 -16.38 3.31
N ASP A 67 -15.86 -17.03 4.29
CA ASP A 67 -14.99 -16.38 5.26
C ASP A 67 -13.60 -16.08 4.72
N THR A 68 -13.31 -16.45 3.48
CA THR A 68 -12.05 -16.15 2.83
C THR A 68 -12.26 -15.44 1.50
N TYR A 69 -11.35 -14.54 1.18
CA TYR A 69 -11.30 -13.84 -0.10
C TYR A 69 -9.85 -13.73 -0.58
N THR A 70 -9.61 -13.97 -1.86
CA THR A 70 -8.33 -13.69 -2.50
C THR A 70 -8.49 -12.46 -3.38
N ILE A 71 -7.70 -11.42 -3.10
CA ILE A 71 -7.76 -10.14 -3.79
C ILE A 71 -7.50 -10.35 -5.28
N ALA A 72 -8.44 -9.91 -6.10
CA ALA A 72 -8.37 -10.04 -7.56
C ALA A 72 -7.77 -8.81 -8.23
N ALA A 73 -7.34 -8.93 -9.47
CA ALA A 73 -6.82 -7.79 -10.26
C ALA A 73 -7.86 -6.66 -10.44
N ALA A 74 -9.16 -6.99 -10.41
CA ALA A 74 -10.23 -6.01 -10.48
C ALA A 74 -10.37 -5.12 -9.23
N ASP A 75 -9.73 -5.52 -8.12
CA ASP A 75 -9.74 -4.78 -6.86
C ASP A 75 -8.59 -3.78 -6.75
N ALA A 76 -7.70 -3.74 -7.72
CA ALA A 76 -6.60 -2.78 -7.76
C ALA A 76 -7.13 -1.33 -7.60
N ASP A 77 -6.44 -0.54 -6.77
CA ASP A 77 -6.82 0.83 -6.43
C ASP A 77 -8.16 0.95 -5.66
N ARG A 78 -8.70 -0.13 -5.11
CA ARG A 78 -9.95 -0.13 -4.35
C ARG A 78 -9.70 -0.51 -2.89
N TYR A 79 -10.55 -0.04 -1.99
CA TYR A 79 -10.53 -0.38 -0.57
C TYR A 79 -11.36 -1.64 -0.36
N ILE A 80 -10.80 -2.61 0.36
CA ILE A 80 -11.50 -3.87 0.67
C ILE A 80 -12.24 -3.72 1.98
N GLY A 81 -13.50 -4.08 1.96
CA GLY A 81 -14.38 -4.05 3.10
C GLY A 81 -15.18 -5.33 3.27
N LEU A 82 -16.05 -5.33 4.27
CA LEU A 82 -16.85 -6.48 4.64
C LEU A 82 -18.21 -6.03 5.16
N LYS A 83 -19.25 -6.76 4.79
CA LYS A 83 -20.58 -6.70 5.44
C LYS A 83 -20.83 -8.02 6.15
N ILE A 84 -21.33 -7.96 7.37
CA ILE A 84 -21.71 -9.12 8.17
C ILE A 84 -22.92 -8.77 9.03
N THR A 85 -23.89 -9.67 9.12
CA THR A 85 -25.06 -9.51 9.97
C THR A 85 -25.00 -10.59 11.06
N PRO A 86 -24.69 -10.25 12.31
CA PRO A 86 -24.71 -11.21 13.40
C PRO A 86 -26.09 -11.88 13.48
N THR A 87 -26.10 -13.19 13.43
CA THR A 87 -27.32 -13.98 13.39
C THR A 87 -27.13 -15.21 14.27
N THR A 88 -28.08 -15.46 15.16
CA THR A 88 -28.11 -16.67 16.00
C THR A 88 -29.10 -17.67 15.45
N THR A 89 -28.96 -18.94 15.85
CA THR A 89 -29.92 -19.99 15.51
C THR A 89 -31.02 -20.14 16.56
N THR A 90 -30.87 -19.48 17.69
CA THR A 90 -31.83 -19.41 18.80
C THR A 90 -32.16 -17.95 19.10
N GLY A 91 -33.17 -17.70 19.92
CA GLY A 91 -33.57 -16.35 20.32
C GLY A 91 -34.61 -15.67 19.41
N ASP A 92 -35.13 -14.54 19.90
CA ASP A 92 -36.07 -13.67 19.18
C ASP A 92 -35.93 -12.23 19.74
N PRO A 93 -35.42 -11.29 18.97
CA PRO A 93 -34.94 -11.42 17.57
C PRO A 93 -33.61 -12.18 17.46
N ASN A 94 -33.46 -12.96 16.42
CA ASN A 94 -32.26 -13.74 16.13
C ASN A 94 -31.32 -13.10 15.09
N VAL A 95 -31.62 -11.88 14.65
CA VAL A 95 -30.83 -11.11 13.69
C VAL A 95 -30.54 -9.73 14.25
N ALA A 96 -29.27 -9.39 14.34
CA ALA A 96 -28.82 -8.06 14.77
C ALA A 96 -28.67 -7.07 13.60
N GLU A 97 -28.26 -5.85 13.92
CA GLU A 97 -27.93 -4.85 12.90
C GLU A 97 -26.71 -5.29 12.06
N GLN A 98 -26.78 -5.01 10.76
CA GLN A 98 -25.67 -5.31 9.86
C GLN A 98 -24.47 -4.40 10.16
N LEU A 99 -23.31 -5.01 10.34
CA LEU A 99 -22.04 -4.32 10.42
C LEU A 99 -21.45 -4.15 9.03
N ILE A 100 -20.97 -2.94 8.74
CA ILE A 100 -20.31 -2.58 7.47
C ILE A 100 -18.92 -2.03 7.80
N LEU A 101 -17.89 -2.75 7.39
CA LEU A 101 -16.52 -2.33 7.48
C LEU A 101 -16.09 -1.85 6.08
N LEU A 102 -15.74 -0.57 5.96
CA LEU A 102 -15.47 0.06 4.65
C LEU A 102 -14.02 -0.12 4.21
N ASP A 103 -13.10 -0.22 5.16
CA ASP A 103 -11.67 -0.36 4.91
C ASP A 103 -11.05 -1.30 5.95
N LEU A 104 -10.58 -2.47 5.51
CA LEU A 104 -9.94 -3.46 6.36
C LEU A 104 -8.41 -3.26 6.45
N SER A 105 -7.86 -2.28 5.75
CA SER A 105 -6.44 -1.91 5.85
C SER A 105 -6.12 -1.06 7.08
N THR A 106 -7.14 -0.71 7.86
CA THR A 106 -7.02 0.06 9.11
C THR A 106 -7.62 -0.72 10.28
N ASN A 107 -7.39 -0.24 11.52
CA ASN A 107 -8.10 -0.74 12.71
C ASN A 107 -9.60 -0.38 12.74
N ALA A 108 -10.21 -0.04 11.61
CA ALA A 108 -11.62 0.34 11.52
C ALA A 108 -12.59 -0.74 11.98
N GLY A 109 -12.13 -1.96 12.15
CA GLY A 109 -12.89 -3.09 12.68
C GLY A 109 -13.00 -3.17 14.22
N GLY A 110 -12.40 -2.23 14.96
CA GLY A 110 -12.57 -2.13 16.41
C GLY A 110 -11.74 -3.08 17.28
N GLY A 111 -10.66 -3.64 16.75
CA GLY A 111 -9.66 -4.40 17.49
C GLY A 111 -8.32 -3.67 17.57
N SER A 112 -7.49 -3.99 18.56
CA SER A 112 -6.06 -3.71 18.49
C SER A 112 -5.45 -4.70 17.51
N ASP A 113 -5.54 -4.39 16.24
CA ASP A 113 -4.94 -5.23 15.22
C ASP A 113 -3.45 -4.89 15.12
N SER A 114 -2.63 -5.91 15.23
CA SER A 114 -1.16 -5.81 15.15
C SER A 114 -0.63 -6.16 13.76
N ASP A 115 -1.50 -6.23 12.74
CA ASP A 115 -1.07 -6.63 11.41
C ASP A 115 -0.27 -5.54 10.68
N ASP A 116 -0.26 -4.32 11.21
CA ASP A 116 0.50 -3.18 10.68
C ASP A 116 0.21 -2.92 9.18
N ILE A 117 -1.01 -3.19 8.72
CA ILE A 117 -1.39 -2.89 7.35
C ILE A 117 -1.64 -1.38 7.24
N PRO A 118 -0.84 -0.63 6.47
CA PRO A 118 -1.05 0.81 6.30
C PRO A 118 -2.38 1.10 5.61
N GLU A 119 -2.94 2.24 5.90
CA GLU A 119 -4.10 2.76 5.18
C GLU A 119 -3.81 2.88 3.68
N GLY A 120 -4.79 2.54 2.87
CA GLY A 120 -4.69 2.69 1.44
C GLY A 120 -5.49 1.64 0.68
N PRO A 121 -5.72 1.88 -0.60
CA PRO A 121 -6.36 0.90 -1.47
C PRO A 121 -5.43 -0.28 -1.73
N VAL A 122 -5.96 -1.33 -2.34
CA VAL A 122 -5.16 -2.44 -2.88
C VAL A 122 -4.09 -1.89 -3.81
N PHE A 123 -2.85 -2.26 -3.53
CA PHE A 123 -1.71 -1.82 -4.32
C PHE A 123 -1.81 -2.35 -5.76
N ASP A 124 -1.64 -1.46 -6.73
CA ASP A 124 -1.68 -1.83 -8.13
C ASP A 124 -0.28 -2.18 -8.64
N ASP A 125 0.04 -3.47 -8.66
CA ASP A 125 1.31 -3.99 -9.17
C ASP A 125 1.52 -3.75 -10.67
N ALA A 126 0.47 -3.34 -11.40
CA ALA A 126 0.58 -2.99 -12.82
C ALA A 126 1.20 -1.62 -13.05
N VAL A 127 1.30 -0.78 -12.02
CA VAL A 127 1.98 0.52 -12.12
C VAL A 127 3.47 0.31 -12.27
N LYS A 128 4.03 0.90 -13.33
CA LYS A 128 5.46 0.91 -13.61
C LYS A 128 6.05 2.25 -13.19
N VAL A 129 7.19 2.19 -12.54
CA VAL A 129 7.93 3.36 -12.07
C VAL A 129 9.06 3.68 -13.04
N VAL A 130 9.18 4.93 -13.41
CA VAL A 130 10.32 5.48 -14.15
C VAL A 130 10.95 6.59 -13.31
N ILE A 131 12.23 6.49 -13.05
CA ILE A 131 13.05 7.57 -12.48
C ILE A 131 14.01 8.03 -13.57
N HIS A 132 14.02 9.32 -13.85
CA HIS A 132 14.85 9.89 -14.88
C HIS A 132 15.45 11.24 -14.48
N GLU A 133 16.55 11.64 -15.13
CA GLU A 133 17.08 13.00 -15.01
C GLU A 133 16.13 13.98 -15.73
N GLN A 134 15.98 15.17 -15.20
CA GLN A 134 15.16 16.22 -15.83
C GLN A 134 15.61 16.46 -17.29
N GLY A 135 14.64 16.39 -18.19
CA GLY A 135 14.88 16.55 -19.63
C GLY A 135 15.49 15.34 -20.34
N VAL A 136 15.65 14.20 -19.65
CA VAL A 136 16.17 12.96 -20.22
C VAL A 136 15.15 11.83 -20.01
N ASN A 137 14.73 11.16 -21.08
CA ASN A 137 13.67 10.14 -21.02
C ASN A 137 14.19 8.72 -20.74
N THR A 138 15.40 8.57 -20.20
CA THR A 138 15.97 7.26 -19.90
C THR A 138 15.61 6.83 -18.50
N ASN A 139 14.91 5.70 -18.35
CA ASN A 139 14.63 5.12 -17.03
C ASN A 139 15.93 4.64 -16.37
N LEU A 140 16.21 5.17 -15.20
CA LEU A 140 17.39 4.83 -14.40
C LEU A 140 17.10 3.71 -13.40
N LEU A 141 15.83 3.39 -13.14
CA LEU A 141 15.44 2.37 -12.16
C LEU A 141 15.97 0.99 -12.58
N GLY A 142 16.63 0.29 -11.66
CA GLY A 142 17.25 -1.00 -11.92
C GLY A 142 18.51 -0.94 -12.78
N LYS A 143 19.06 0.25 -13.05
CA LYS A 143 20.33 0.43 -13.75
C LYS A 143 21.46 0.70 -12.76
N GLU A 144 22.66 0.22 -13.07
CA GLU A 144 23.88 0.51 -12.31
C GLU A 144 24.46 1.91 -12.61
N THR A 145 23.61 2.84 -13.03
CA THR A 145 24.03 4.21 -13.32
C THR A 145 24.21 4.97 -12.02
N LYS A 146 25.37 5.57 -11.83
CA LYS A 146 25.67 6.38 -10.66
C LYS A 146 24.85 7.66 -10.68
N LEU A 147 24.30 8.02 -9.53
CA LEU A 147 23.62 9.31 -9.34
C LEU A 147 24.62 10.44 -9.46
N LYS A 148 24.18 11.53 -10.10
CA LYS A 148 24.99 12.73 -10.33
C LYS A 148 24.61 13.81 -9.33
N THR A 149 25.57 14.55 -8.83
CA THR A 149 25.35 15.77 -8.06
C THR A 149 24.86 16.90 -8.97
N ASN A 150 24.22 17.90 -8.36
CA ASN A 150 23.63 19.06 -9.08
C ASN A 150 22.67 18.63 -10.21
N THR A 151 21.95 17.57 -9.98
CA THR A 151 21.06 16.97 -10.98
C THR A 151 19.68 16.79 -10.35
N THR A 152 18.67 17.18 -11.12
CA THR A 152 17.26 17.00 -10.74
C THR A 152 16.76 15.66 -11.28
N TYR A 153 16.19 14.84 -10.40
CA TYR A 153 15.55 13.58 -10.73
C TYR A 153 14.04 13.74 -10.63
N GLN A 154 13.35 13.15 -11.59
CA GLN A 154 11.89 13.20 -11.73
C GLN A 154 11.32 11.78 -11.78
N VAL A 155 10.03 11.68 -11.47
CA VAL A 155 9.27 10.43 -11.45
C VAL A 155 8.19 10.47 -12.50
N MET A 156 8.02 9.37 -13.23
CA MET A 156 6.85 9.10 -14.05
C MET A 156 6.28 7.75 -13.64
N LEU A 157 5.00 7.70 -13.36
CA LEU A 157 4.23 6.48 -13.13
C LEU A 157 3.34 6.22 -14.34
N TRP A 158 3.33 4.98 -14.83
CA TRP A 158 2.52 4.61 -15.97
C TRP A 158 1.97 3.19 -15.84
N LYS A 159 0.88 2.92 -16.54
CA LYS A 159 0.25 1.58 -16.61
C LYS A 159 0.29 1.08 -18.04
N ASP A 160 0.81 -0.11 -18.21
CA ASP A 160 0.82 -0.81 -19.50
C ASP A 160 -0.60 -1.33 -19.81
N LYS A 161 -1.40 -0.47 -20.44
CA LYS A 161 -2.81 -0.77 -20.74
C LYS A 161 -3.01 -1.77 -21.86
N ASN A 162 -2.05 -1.88 -22.74
CA ASN A 162 -2.10 -2.77 -23.92
C ASN A 162 -1.20 -4.01 -23.77
N SER A 163 -0.51 -4.14 -22.62
CA SER A 163 0.36 -5.28 -22.27
C SER A 163 1.52 -5.49 -23.27
N ASN A 164 2.05 -4.40 -23.86
CA ASN A 164 3.18 -4.49 -24.78
C ASN A 164 4.56 -4.33 -24.11
N GLY A 165 4.57 -4.02 -22.79
CA GLY A 165 5.78 -3.86 -21.98
C GLY A 165 6.51 -2.53 -22.17
N SER A 166 5.97 -1.60 -22.94
CA SER A 166 6.55 -0.30 -23.25
C SER A 166 5.58 0.83 -22.93
N TYR A 167 6.11 1.99 -22.55
CA TYR A 167 5.29 3.16 -22.33
C TYR A 167 4.74 3.73 -23.64
N ASP A 168 3.45 3.92 -23.71
CA ASP A 168 2.75 4.57 -24.81
C ASP A 168 2.06 5.86 -24.37
N THR A 169 1.82 6.77 -25.31
CA THR A 169 1.11 8.02 -25.02
C THR A 169 -0.28 7.75 -24.46
N GLY A 170 -0.57 8.36 -23.30
CA GLY A 170 -1.86 8.19 -22.59
C GLY A 170 -1.85 7.11 -21.51
N GLU A 171 -0.72 6.46 -21.26
CA GLU A 171 -0.53 5.47 -20.20
C GLU A 171 0.03 6.07 -18.91
N GLU A 172 0.46 7.33 -18.95
CA GLU A 172 0.92 8.02 -17.74
C GLU A 172 -0.20 8.20 -16.72
N VAL A 173 0.10 7.87 -15.47
CA VAL A 173 -0.82 7.96 -14.33
C VAL A 173 -0.22 8.70 -13.14
N THR A 174 0.91 9.36 -13.29
CA THR A 174 1.62 10.09 -12.20
C THR A 174 0.69 11.02 -11.42
N SER A 175 -0.23 11.71 -12.11
CA SER A 175 -1.19 12.62 -11.48
C SER A 175 -2.19 11.95 -10.54
N GLN A 176 -2.38 10.63 -10.63
CA GLN A 176 -3.31 9.85 -9.82
C GLN A 176 -2.68 9.36 -8.52
N TYR A 177 -1.36 9.54 -8.35
CA TYR A 177 -0.61 9.04 -7.22
C TYR A 177 0.09 10.17 -6.46
N ASN A 178 0.31 9.92 -5.17
CA ASN A 178 1.26 10.66 -4.36
C ASN A 178 2.51 9.80 -4.22
N TYR A 179 3.70 10.41 -4.27
CA TYR A 179 4.96 9.72 -4.09
C TYR A 179 5.93 10.51 -3.20
N ARG A 180 6.88 9.80 -2.62
CA ARG A 180 8.02 10.35 -1.88
C ARG A 180 9.27 9.57 -2.25
N TRP A 181 10.41 10.23 -2.15
CA TRP A 181 11.69 9.62 -2.45
C TRP A 181 12.20 8.73 -1.32
N ARG A 182 12.93 7.70 -1.72
CA ARG A 182 13.64 6.79 -0.84
C ARG A 182 15.04 6.55 -1.40
N PHE A 183 16.06 6.61 -0.52
CA PHE A 183 17.36 6.05 -0.82
C PHE A 183 17.35 4.56 -0.51
N THR A 184 18.00 3.75 -1.34
CA THR A 184 18.10 2.29 -1.23
C THR A 184 19.55 1.85 -1.15
N GLY A 185 19.80 0.62 -0.70
CA GLY A 185 21.15 0.09 -0.54
C GLY A 185 21.77 0.53 0.77
N THR A 186 23.11 0.66 0.79
CA THR A 186 23.87 0.86 2.00
C THR A 186 24.86 2.01 1.84
N SER A 187 24.98 2.89 2.84
CA SER A 187 26.01 3.92 2.92
C SER A 187 27.41 3.31 2.85
N LEU A 188 28.31 3.94 2.13
CA LEU A 188 29.70 3.50 2.05
C LEU A 188 30.42 3.65 3.39
N GLN A 189 30.11 4.70 4.15
CA GLN A 189 30.79 5.03 5.41
C GLN A 189 30.14 4.35 6.62
N LEU A 190 28.84 4.58 6.82
CA LEU A 190 28.12 4.17 8.03
C LEU A 190 27.68 2.70 7.98
N ARG A 191 27.59 2.12 6.81
CA ARG A 191 27.05 0.79 6.56
C ARG A 191 25.58 0.66 7.04
N THR A 192 24.87 1.77 7.10
CA THR A 192 23.44 1.84 7.40
C THR A 192 22.64 1.68 6.13
N ASN A 193 21.45 1.12 6.27
CA ASN A 193 20.50 0.99 5.16
C ASN A 193 19.95 2.36 4.76
N GLY A 194 19.50 2.46 3.52
CA GLY A 194 18.72 3.59 3.04
C GLY A 194 17.39 3.73 3.76
N GLY A 195 16.71 4.83 3.51
CA GLY A 195 15.42 5.16 4.10
C GLY A 195 14.69 6.24 3.31
N ILE A 196 13.52 6.64 3.80
CA ILE A 196 12.74 7.72 3.18
C ILE A 196 13.38 9.08 3.40
N VAL A 197 13.28 9.95 2.39
CA VAL A 197 13.86 11.30 2.40
C VAL A 197 12.94 12.29 3.13
N ASN A 198 11.64 12.04 3.11
CA ASN A 198 10.63 12.93 3.69
C ASN A 198 9.43 12.10 4.17
N PRO A 199 8.85 12.37 5.35
CA PRO A 199 7.67 11.67 5.83
C PRO A 199 6.46 11.83 4.91
N SER A 200 6.35 12.98 4.25
CA SER A 200 5.21 13.31 3.39
C SER A 200 5.39 12.83 1.96
N TYR A 201 4.31 12.35 1.37
CA TYR A 201 4.20 12.08 -0.07
C TYR A 201 3.99 13.41 -0.81
N ASN A 202 5.08 14.15 -1.01
CA ASN A 202 5.04 15.56 -1.44
C ASN A 202 5.11 15.77 -2.95
N ASN A 203 5.27 14.69 -3.74
CA ASN A 203 5.36 14.73 -5.22
C ASN A 203 6.43 15.68 -5.75
N SER A 204 7.50 15.91 -4.98
CA SER A 204 8.56 16.84 -5.34
C SER A 204 9.63 16.16 -6.18
N ASP A 205 10.25 16.92 -7.08
CA ASP A 205 11.50 16.51 -7.72
C ASP A 205 12.60 16.37 -6.65
N LEU A 206 13.58 15.51 -6.90
CA LEU A 206 14.75 15.32 -6.04
C LEU A 206 15.98 15.95 -6.68
N VAL A 207 16.62 16.87 -5.95
CA VAL A 207 17.89 17.44 -6.37
C VAL A 207 18.99 16.91 -5.47
N ILE A 208 19.98 16.22 -6.05
CA ILE A 208 21.18 15.79 -5.31
C ILE A 208 22.12 16.97 -5.18
N PRO A 209 22.43 17.46 -3.97
CA PRO A 209 23.34 18.60 -3.77
C PRO A 209 24.75 18.30 -4.25
N VAL A 210 25.55 19.36 -4.42
CA VAL A 210 26.94 19.25 -4.91
C VAL A 210 27.84 18.59 -3.89
N THR A 211 27.67 18.94 -2.61
CA THR A 211 28.54 18.46 -1.54
C THR A 211 27.84 17.45 -0.64
N ASN A 212 28.60 16.55 -0.02
CA ASN A 212 28.09 15.59 0.95
C ASN A 212 27.50 16.28 2.18
N ALA A 213 28.05 17.41 2.60
CA ALA A 213 27.55 18.18 3.74
C ALA A 213 26.15 18.76 3.46
N GLU A 214 25.95 19.31 2.26
CA GLU A 214 24.63 19.77 1.81
C GLU A 214 23.64 18.63 1.68
N ALA A 215 24.07 17.49 1.13
CA ALA A 215 23.23 16.29 1.03
C ALA A 215 22.82 15.78 2.41
N LYS A 216 23.73 15.75 3.37
CA LYS A 216 23.41 15.41 4.75
C LYS A 216 22.35 16.36 5.33
N THR A 217 22.55 17.66 5.17
CA THR A 217 21.60 18.66 5.69
C THR A 217 20.23 18.55 5.03
N ALA A 218 20.18 18.23 3.72
CA ALA A 218 18.92 18.17 2.96
C ALA A 218 18.13 16.89 3.24
N PHE A 219 18.79 15.76 3.52
CA PHE A 219 18.15 14.45 3.48
C PHE A 219 18.31 13.63 4.76
N ASP A 220 19.02 14.09 5.79
CA ASP A 220 19.18 13.33 7.05
C ASP A 220 17.81 13.27 7.76
N TYR A 221 17.15 12.12 7.66
CA TYR A 221 15.86 11.87 8.28
C TYR A 221 15.88 10.52 9.02
N SER A 222 16.40 10.55 10.23
CA SER A 222 16.63 9.34 11.05
C SER A 222 15.33 8.62 11.43
N GLU A 223 14.22 9.33 11.61
CA GLU A 223 12.91 8.73 11.89
C GLU A 223 12.39 7.91 10.71
N GLY A 224 12.79 8.27 9.48
CA GLY A 224 12.50 7.51 8.25
C GLY A 224 13.51 6.41 7.96
N GLY A 225 14.42 6.12 8.90
CA GLY A 225 15.47 5.13 8.74
C GLY A 225 16.70 5.64 7.97
N LEU A 226 16.71 6.89 7.49
CA LEU A 226 17.82 7.45 6.73
C LEU A 226 18.74 8.24 7.66
N THR A 227 19.93 7.70 7.93
CA THR A 227 21.00 8.37 8.69
C THR A 227 22.19 8.58 7.78
N LEU A 228 22.62 9.83 7.61
CA LEU A 228 23.72 10.21 6.73
C LEU A 228 24.97 10.61 7.51
N GLY A 229 26.11 10.14 7.03
CA GLY A 229 27.42 10.49 7.53
C GLY A 229 28.12 11.56 6.70
N ALA A 230 29.45 11.63 6.81
CA ALA A 230 30.28 12.55 6.06
C ALA A 230 30.33 12.21 4.54
N ASP A 231 29.93 11.02 4.17
CA ASP A 231 29.81 10.55 2.79
C ASP A 231 28.49 10.99 2.12
N GLY A 232 27.60 11.70 2.85
CA GLY A 232 26.32 12.15 2.35
C GLY A 232 25.49 10.99 1.82
N VAL A 233 25.09 11.05 0.56
CA VAL A 233 24.26 10.02 -0.09
C VAL A 233 25.09 9.01 -0.93
N GLN A 234 26.39 8.99 -0.77
CA GLN A 234 27.26 8.07 -1.51
C GLN A 234 26.97 6.61 -1.15
N GLY A 235 26.85 5.75 -2.16
CA GLY A 235 26.55 4.34 -2.00
C GLY A 235 25.08 3.99 -2.04
N TYR A 236 24.19 4.96 -1.96
CA TYR A 236 22.76 4.74 -2.08
C TYR A 236 22.28 4.77 -3.54
N GLY A 237 21.27 3.97 -3.83
CA GLY A 237 20.44 4.08 -5.02
C GLY A 237 19.19 4.93 -4.75
N LEU A 238 18.37 5.13 -5.78
CA LEU A 238 17.08 5.81 -5.67
C LEU A 238 15.92 4.86 -5.93
N SER A 239 14.85 5.09 -5.20
CA SER A 239 13.53 4.51 -5.40
C SER A 239 12.48 5.51 -4.92
N ILE A 240 11.23 5.14 -5.00
CA ILE A 240 10.11 5.88 -4.43
C ILE A 240 9.18 4.94 -3.69
N ASP A 241 8.49 5.48 -2.68
CA ASP A 241 7.22 4.94 -2.21
C ASP A 241 6.10 5.73 -2.88
N TYR A 242 5.04 5.09 -3.29
CA TYR A 242 3.89 5.77 -3.89
C TYR A 242 2.58 5.14 -3.41
N GLN A 243 1.53 5.95 -3.39
CA GLN A 243 0.18 5.54 -3.04
C GLN A 243 -0.82 6.29 -3.91
N ARG A 244 -2.00 5.74 -4.12
CA ARG A 244 -3.07 6.42 -4.84
C ARG A 244 -3.57 7.64 -4.03
N LYS A 245 -3.99 8.71 -4.75
CA LYS A 245 -4.64 9.88 -4.17
C LYS A 245 -6.05 9.55 -3.73
#